data_63a3d8c34ae129587d2589af48f545e2
#
_entry.id   63a3d8c34ae129587d2589af48f545e2
#
_cell.length_a   1.000
_cell.length_b   1.000
_cell.length_c   1.000
_cell.angle_alpha   90.00
_cell.angle_beta   90.00
_cell.angle_gamma   90.00
#
_symmetry.space_group_name_H-M   'P 1'
#
loop_
_entity.id
_entity.type
_entity.pdbx_description
1 polymer ?
#
loop_
_entity_poly.entity_id
_entity_poly.type
_entity_poly.pdbx_seq_one_letter_code
_entity_poly.pdbx_strand_id
1 'polypeptide(L)'
;MPKYSLAFKLKIVAQYQKGDCSYGHLARVHDVSVVQVKGWIGAYANHGKAALQKRYRYHSIDFKIEVVRQIVEGLSIRRASERFSLNRSQMQRWVDAWQRYGIEGLASKRRGDSLPLLPVPDPSAFKPHIANPVRELEKQVAYLQVKNAFLRKAMSLGLKDSDLDNQQKALIVQELRSRYPLDALLQGACLPRSSFYYHLTVTRQPDKQGARKESIRTMFAHHRGRYGYRRITQALRNQGQQINHKAVQRLMGEMSLKCTLRRRRYRPFTGPESCVAPNLLERRFTAPQPNQRWATDITEFRVNQNRLYLSPILDLFNKEIVAFEISERPSFEMVLRMLKDGLKTLRPHEKPLIHSDQGWHYQYPAYQQLIRQHGLTQSMSRRANCLDNAAMESFFAVLKSELFHCNRFSSVEELAVAIRAYIDYYNKERIKLALGGRSPAEYRLAIAKAVNTCDE
;
A
#
# COMPACT_ATOMS: atom_id res chain seq x y z
N MET A 1 -1.91 20.93 11.36
CA MET A 1 -1.08 22.15 11.38
C MET A 1 -1.39 22.96 12.63
N PRO A 2 -0.46 23.74 13.21
CA PRO A 2 -0.79 24.62 14.34
C PRO A 2 -1.73 25.72 13.89
N LYS A 3 -2.79 26.02 14.68
CA LYS A 3 -3.81 27.04 14.37
C LYS A 3 -3.22 28.43 14.08
N TYR A 4 -2.01 28.74 14.62
CA TYR A 4 -1.32 30.02 14.43
C TYR A 4 0.17 29.80 14.13
N SER A 5 0.68 30.47 13.09
CA SER A 5 2.08 30.38 12.67
C SER A 5 3.03 31.07 13.67
N LEU A 6 4.33 30.71 13.64
CA LEU A 6 5.35 31.35 14.47
C LEU A 6 5.47 32.83 14.14
N ALA A 7 5.44 33.20 12.86
CA ALA A 7 5.50 34.59 12.41
C ALA A 7 4.35 35.43 12.97
N PHE A 8 3.14 34.86 12.99
CA PHE A 8 1.96 35.49 13.54
C PHE A 8 2.11 35.78 15.05
N LYS A 9 2.60 34.80 15.82
CA LYS A 9 2.84 34.98 17.27
C LYS A 9 3.92 36.00 17.57
N LEU A 10 5.00 36.03 16.80
CA LEU A 10 6.06 37.03 16.93
C LEU A 10 5.57 38.42 16.60
N LYS A 11 4.68 38.58 15.61
CA LYS A 11 4.05 39.86 15.28
C LYS A 11 3.28 40.44 16.47
N ILE A 12 2.48 39.62 17.15
CA ILE A 12 1.71 40.02 18.35
C ILE A 12 2.63 40.42 19.51
N VAL A 13 3.70 39.62 19.73
CA VAL A 13 4.69 39.91 20.76
C VAL A 13 5.40 41.24 20.47
N ALA A 14 5.82 41.48 19.25
CA ALA A 14 6.51 42.71 18.86
C ALA A 14 5.61 43.94 19.00
N GLN A 15 4.31 43.84 18.69
CA GLN A 15 3.34 44.92 18.90
C GLN A 15 3.15 45.23 20.39
N TYR A 16 3.11 44.22 21.24
CA TYR A 16 3.05 44.41 22.68
C TYR A 16 4.31 45.09 23.25
N GLN A 17 5.48 44.71 22.79
CA GLN A 17 6.76 45.27 23.23
C GLN A 17 6.96 46.74 22.86
N LYS A 18 6.26 47.23 21.83
CA LYS A 18 6.25 48.68 21.48
C LYS A 18 5.51 49.56 22.47
N GLY A 19 4.78 48.98 23.43
CA GLY A 19 4.16 49.69 24.52
C GLY A 19 2.76 50.29 24.28
N ASP A 20 2.26 50.28 23.01
CA ASP A 20 1.05 51.02 22.63
C ASP A 20 -0.26 50.19 22.76
N CYS A 21 -0.19 48.91 23.13
CA CYS A 21 -1.36 48.03 23.05
C CYS A 21 -1.54 47.15 24.29
N SER A 22 -2.76 47.14 24.83
CA SER A 22 -3.14 46.19 25.90
C SER A 22 -3.39 44.78 25.36
N TYR A 23 -3.32 43.75 26.23
CA TYR A 23 -3.64 42.36 25.86
C TYR A 23 -5.04 42.24 25.23
N GLY A 24 -6.03 42.99 25.73
CA GLY A 24 -7.39 42.97 25.22
C GLY A 24 -7.53 43.65 23.85
N HIS A 25 -6.75 44.70 23.58
CA HIS A 25 -6.69 45.34 22.27
C HIS A 25 -6.09 44.40 21.21
N LEU A 26 -4.93 43.80 21.50
CA LEU A 26 -4.28 42.84 20.60
C LEU A 26 -5.16 41.60 20.33
N ALA A 27 -5.89 41.13 21.33
CA ALA A 27 -6.82 40.03 21.20
C ALA A 27 -7.94 40.33 20.20
N ARG A 28 -8.52 41.55 20.28
CA ARG A 28 -9.59 42.02 19.35
C ARG A 28 -9.07 42.26 17.94
N VAL A 29 -7.94 42.95 17.80
CA VAL A 29 -7.36 43.28 16.48
C VAL A 29 -6.96 42.03 15.69
N HIS A 30 -6.50 40.97 16.36
CA HIS A 30 -6.01 39.75 15.72
C HIS A 30 -6.97 38.57 15.82
N ASP A 31 -8.19 38.76 16.33
CA ASP A 31 -9.21 37.72 16.55
C ASP A 31 -8.64 36.48 17.30
N VAL A 32 -8.00 36.74 18.43
CA VAL A 32 -7.37 35.73 19.28
C VAL A 32 -7.82 35.89 20.71
N SER A 33 -7.97 34.79 21.46
CA SER A 33 -8.35 34.92 22.88
C SER A 33 -7.27 35.63 23.70
N VAL A 34 -7.70 36.48 24.65
CA VAL A 34 -6.80 37.20 25.57
C VAL A 34 -5.86 36.29 26.32
N VAL A 35 -6.31 35.07 26.66
CA VAL A 35 -5.51 34.05 27.33
C VAL A 35 -4.35 33.57 26.44
N GLN A 36 -4.58 33.42 25.14
CA GLN A 36 -3.54 33.04 24.20
C GLN A 36 -2.50 34.15 24.01
N VAL A 37 -2.94 35.39 23.87
CA VAL A 37 -2.05 36.57 23.77
C VAL A 37 -1.17 36.69 25.01
N LYS A 38 -1.73 36.62 26.22
CA LYS A 38 -0.98 36.58 27.48
C LYS A 38 0.01 35.42 27.54
N GLY A 39 -0.41 34.22 27.10
CA GLY A 39 0.44 33.05 27.08
C GLY A 39 1.65 33.20 26.15
N TRP A 40 1.47 33.78 24.96
CA TRP A 40 2.60 33.98 24.02
C TRP A 40 3.57 35.05 24.49
N ILE A 41 3.07 36.14 25.02
CA ILE A 41 3.89 37.24 25.54
C ILE A 41 4.67 36.77 26.76
N GLY A 42 4.05 36.06 27.71
CA GLY A 42 4.72 35.49 28.88
C GLY A 42 5.75 34.43 28.50
N ALA A 43 5.43 33.54 27.53
CA ALA A 43 6.38 32.57 27.06
C ALA A 43 7.61 33.20 26.36
N TYR A 44 7.38 34.26 25.58
CA TYR A 44 8.47 35.00 24.94
C TYR A 44 9.33 35.77 25.96
N ALA A 45 8.73 36.40 26.94
CA ALA A 45 9.45 37.14 27.98
C ALA A 45 10.36 36.24 28.81
N ASN A 46 9.92 35.01 29.12
CA ASN A 46 10.68 34.09 29.96
C ASN A 46 11.71 33.26 29.19
N HIS A 47 11.46 32.95 27.90
CA HIS A 47 12.24 31.94 27.16
C HIS A 47 12.53 32.31 25.70
N GLY A 48 12.26 33.55 25.31
CA GLY A 48 12.55 34.07 23.96
C GLY A 48 11.75 33.40 22.83
N LYS A 49 12.25 33.57 21.59
CA LYS A 49 11.64 33.07 20.35
C LYS A 49 11.44 31.55 20.33
N ALA A 50 12.31 30.80 21.01
CA ALA A 50 12.27 29.34 21.05
C ALA A 50 11.00 28.79 21.75
N ALA A 51 10.44 29.52 22.72
CA ALA A 51 9.23 29.14 23.44
C ALA A 51 7.95 29.18 22.60
N LEU A 52 7.94 29.98 21.54
CA LEU A 52 6.79 30.11 20.62
C LEU A 52 6.76 29.01 19.56
N GLN A 53 7.84 28.25 19.35
CA GLN A 53 7.91 27.10 18.46
C GLN A 53 7.30 25.88 19.15
N LYS A 54 6.27 25.26 18.54
CA LYS A 54 5.78 23.96 18.99
C LYS A 54 6.86 22.90 18.71
N ARG A 55 7.74 22.64 19.65
CA ARG A 55 8.54 21.41 19.69
C ARG A 55 7.81 20.42 20.59
N TYR A 56 7.48 19.24 20.07
CA TYR A 56 7.17 18.08 20.91
C TYR A 56 8.43 17.76 21.72
N ARG A 57 8.50 18.21 22.97
CA ARG A 57 9.60 17.86 23.87
C ARG A 57 9.28 16.47 24.44
N TYR A 58 10.00 15.49 23.99
CA TYR A 58 10.10 14.23 24.71
C TYR A 58 10.89 14.51 26.00
N HIS A 59 10.25 14.28 27.15
CA HIS A 59 10.91 14.37 28.43
C HIS A 59 11.40 12.98 28.82
N SER A 60 12.67 12.84 29.22
CA SER A 60 13.21 11.58 29.74
C SER A 60 12.46 11.13 31.00
N ILE A 61 12.53 9.85 31.32
CA ILE A 61 11.93 9.31 32.55
C ILE A 61 12.55 9.99 33.77
N ASP A 62 13.86 10.13 33.80
CA ASP A 62 14.57 10.78 34.90
C ASP A 62 14.14 12.21 35.16
N PHE A 63 13.90 12.97 34.08
CA PHE A 63 13.36 14.33 34.20
C PHE A 63 11.94 14.35 34.77
N LYS A 64 11.08 13.41 34.37
CA LYS A 64 9.72 13.30 34.92
C LYS A 64 9.74 12.90 36.40
N ILE A 65 10.63 11.99 36.79
CA ILE A 65 10.84 11.58 38.18
C ILE A 65 11.25 12.77 39.02
N GLU A 66 12.21 13.55 38.57
CA GLU A 66 12.68 14.75 39.28
C GLU A 66 11.60 15.78 39.49
N VAL A 67 10.79 16.05 38.44
CA VAL A 67 9.66 16.98 38.54
C VAL A 67 8.61 16.50 39.53
N VAL A 68 8.23 15.22 39.47
CA VAL A 68 7.25 14.62 40.37
C VAL A 68 7.77 14.59 41.79
N ARG A 69 9.06 14.24 42.03
CA ARG A 69 9.67 14.22 43.32
C ARG A 69 9.62 15.60 44.03
N GLN A 70 9.99 16.66 43.32
CA GLN A 70 9.95 18.02 43.90
C GLN A 70 8.49 18.46 44.22
N ILE A 71 7.49 18.02 43.44
CA ILE A 71 6.08 18.28 43.75
C ILE A 71 5.64 17.50 45.00
N VAL A 72 6.05 16.26 45.16
CA VAL A 72 5.75 15.41 46.31
C VAL A 72 6.47 15.93 47.59
N GLU A 73 7.68 16.49 47.46
CA GLU A 73 8.45 17.12 48.52
C GLU A 73 7.90 18.50 48.95
N GLY A 74 6.78 18.95 48.35
CA GLY A 74 6.05 20.17 48.78
C GLY A 74 6.10 21.37 47.83
N LEU A 75 6.69 21.22 46.61
CA LEU A 75 6.65 22.27 45.61
C LEU A 75 5.26 22.33 44.95
N SER A 76 4.55 23.47 45.07
CA SER A 76 3.24 23.57 44.44
C SER A 76 3.33 23.40 42.91
N ILE A 77 2.34 22.76 42.28
CA ILE A 77 2.27 22.56 40.81
C ILE A 77 2.38 23.87 40.05
N ARG A 78 1.90 24.99 40.62
CA ARG A 78 2.03 26.32 40.04
C ARG A 78 3.50 26.76 39.98
N ARG A 79 4.26 26.64 41.05
CA ARG A 79 5.70 26.97 41.10
C ARG A 79 6.51 26.00 40.25
N ALA A 80 6.18 24.72 40.27
CA ALA A 80 6.81 23.73 39.38
C ALA A 80 6.58 24.08 37.92
N SER A 81 5.38 24.52 37.53
CA SER A 81 5.07 24.98 36.17
C SER A 81 5.95 26.13 35.70
N GLU A 82 6.19 27.10 36.59
CA GLU A 82 7.03 28.25 36.32
C GLU A 82 8.53 27.82 36.23
N ARG A 83 8.99 26.97 37.16
CA ARG A 83 10.38 26.51 37.24
C ARG A 83 10.79 25.63 36.09
N PHE A 84 9.97 24.64 35.73
CA PHE A 84 10.26 23.67 34.67
C PHE A 84 9.69 24.03 33.29
N SER A 85 8.98 25.17 33.19
CA SER A 85 8.35 25.60 31.94
C SER A 85 7.42 24.56 31.32
N LEU A 86 6.66 23.84 32.15
CA LEU A 86 5.76 22.76 31.77
C LEU A 86 4.30 23.16 32.02
N ASN A 87 3.41 22.54 31.23
CA ASN A 87 1.98 22.73 31.43
C ASN A 87 1.52 22.06 32.75
N ARG A 88 0.72 22.78 33.57
CA ARG A 88 0.18 22.26 34.82
C ARG A 88 -0.59 20.94 34.66
N SER A 89 -1.43 20.85 33.63
CA SER A 89 -2.18 19.60 33.33
C SER A 89 -1.29 18.43 32.94
N GLN A 90 -0.11 18.68 32.40
CA GLN A 90 0.86 17.65 32.09
C GLN A 90 1.56 17.14 33.35
N MET A 91 1.96 18.03 34.23
CA MET A 91 2.56 17.67 35.51
C MET A 91 1.56 16.97 36.43
N GLN A 92 0.30 17.43 36.49
CA GLN A 92 -0.74 16.74 37.24
C GLN A 92 -0.90 15.29 36.77
N ARG A 93 -0.92 15.07 35.45
CA ARG A 93 -0.99 13.71 34.90
C ARG A 93 0.22 12.86 35.28
N TRP A 94 1.41 13.44 35.41
CA TRP A 94 2.60 12.69 35.86
C TRP A 94 2.51 12.37 37.35
N VAL A 95 2.05 13.29 38.18
CA VAL A 95 1.81 13.03 39.61
C VAL A 95 0.75 11.95 39.79
N ASP A 96 -0.39 12.04 39.07
CA ASP A 96 -1.46 11.03 39.13
C ASP A 96 -0.97 9.64 38.66
N ALA A 97 -0.13 9.63 37.60
CA ALA A 97 0.47 8.40 37.08
C ALA A 97 1.50 7.80 38.04
N TRP A 98 2.32 8.66 38.69
CA TRP A 98 3.24 8.24 39.75
C TRP A 98 2.52 7.67 40.97
N GLN A 99 1.47 8.34 41.43
CA GLN A 99 0.66 7.87 42.58
C GLN A 99 -0.04 6.54 42.33
N ARG A 100 -0.45 6.27 41.06
CA ARG A 100 -1.14 5.05 40.70
C ARG A 100 -0.23 3.91 40.31
N TYR A 101 0.90 4.18 39.70
CA TYR A 101 1.72 3.14 39.04
C TYR A 101 3.22 3.27 39.32
N GLY A 102 3.62 4.14 40.25
CA GLY A 102 5.03 4.35 40.56
C GLY A 102 5.84 4.86 39.35
N ILE A 103 7.11 4.47 39.30
CA ILE A 103 8.06 4.85 38.23
C ILE A 103 7.56 4.37 36.84
N GLU A 104 6.93 3.22 36.75
CA GLU A 104 6.42 2.66 35.51
C GLU A 104 5.32 3.51 34.87
N GLY A 105 4.53 4.22 35.68
CA GLY A 105 3.51 5.17 35.20
C GLY A 105 4.09 6.36 34.45
N LEU A 106 5.37 6.69 34.64
CA LEU A 106 6.05 7.79 33.96
C LEU A 106 6.72 7.37 32.63
N ALA A 107 6.79 6.06 32.34
CA ALA A 107 7.33 5.57 31.09
C ALA A 107 6.56 6.13 29.88
N SER A 108 7.26 6.51 28.82
CA SER A 108 6.66 7.04 27.59
C SER A 108 5.98 5.91 26.83
N LYS A 109 4.65 5.98 26.71
CA LYS A 109 3.83 5.01 25.95
C LYS A 109 3.76 5.38 24.49
N ARG A 110 3.84 4.39 23.62
CA ARG A 110 3.41 4.54 22.21
C ARG A 110 1.90 4.64 22.15
N ARG A 111 1.37 5.34 21.17
CA ARG A 111 -0.08 5.49 20.97
C ARG A 111 -0.66 4.10 20.69
N GLY A 112 -1.37 3.51 21.65
CA GLY A 112 -1.97 2.18 21.55
C GLY A 112 -1.63 1.23 22.71
N ASP A 113 -0.62 1.53 23.53
CA ASP A 113 -0.31 0.70 24.70
C ASP A 113 -1.31 0.99 25.81
N SER A 114 -2.19 0.04 26.08
CA SER A 114 -3.04 0.03 27.28
C SER A 114 -2.20 -0.29 28.51
N LEU A 115 -2.47 0.39 29.62
CA LEU A 115 -1.88 0.06 30.92
C LEU A 115 -2.26 -1.36 31.32
N PRO A 116 -1.35 -2.12 31.99
CA PRO A 116 -1.76 -3.28 32.74
C PRO A 116 -2.77 -2.82 33.82
N LEU A 117 -3.92 -3.44 33.85
CA LEU A 117 -5.08 -3.08 34.67
C LEU A 117 -4.99 -3.54 36.13
N LEU A 118 -3.79 -3.71 36.68
CA LEU A 118 -3.64 -4.07 38.10
C LEU A 118 -2.63 -3.14 38.77
N PRO A 119 -3.05 -2.33 39.77
CA PRO A 119 -2.14 -1.74 40.70
C PRO A 119 -1.51 -2.85 41.55
N VAL A 120 -0.18 -2.90 41.61
CA VAL A 120 0.50 -3.62 42.68
C VAL A 120 0.26 -2.77 43.92
N PRO A 121 -0.44 -3.27 44.95
CA PRO A 121 -0.64 -2.50 46.18
C PRO A 121 0.70 -2.30 46.88
N ASP A 122 0.97 -1.06 47.29
CA ASP A 122 2.04 -0.76 48.22
C ASP A 122 1.81 -1.57 49.54
N PRO A 123 2.76 -2.43 49.94
CA PRO A 123 2.59 -3.23 51.14
C PRO A 123 2.43 -2.41 52.43
N SER A 124 2.84 -1.13 52.43
CA SER A 124 2.79 -0.26 53.61
C SER A 124 1.47 0.51 53.79
N ALA A 125 0.60 0.54 52.75
CA ALA A 125 -0.69 1.24 52.81
C ALA A 125 -1.87 0.38 53.20
N PHE A 126 -1.68 -0.93 53.44
CA PHE A 126 -2.74 -1.86 53.85
C PHE A 126 -2.86 -1.90 55.38
N LYS A 127 -3.76 -1.10 55.95
CA LYS A 127 -4.46 -1.50 57.17
C LYS A 127 -5.63 -2.39 56.70
N PRO A 128 -5.56 -3.71 56.85
CA PRO A 128 -6.64 -4.57 56.41
C PRO A 128 -7.80 -4.51 57.40
N HIS A 129 -8.90 -3.84 57.04
CA HIS A 129 -10.19 -4.23 57.59
C HIS A 129 -10.61 -5.56 56.91
N ILE A 130 -9.91 -6.65 57.24
CA ILE A 130 -10.24 -7.98 56.80
C ILE A 130 -11.40 -8.47 57.65
N ALA A 131 -12.60 -8.14 57.24
CA ALA A 131 -13.81 -8.64 57.92
C ALA A 131 -13.99 -10.17 57.81
N ASN A 132 -13.34 -10.84 56.86
CA ASN A 132 -13.27 -12.29 56.74
C ASN A 132 -12.25 -12.77 55.70
N PRO A 133 -11.04 -13.25 56.11
CA PRO A 133 -10.00 -13.71 55.20
C PRO A 133 -10.40 -14.92 54.36
N VAL A 134 -11.29 -15.76 54.87
CA VAL A 134 -11.83 -16.94 54.16
C VAL A 134 -12.64 -16.49 52.94
N ARG A 135 -13.51 -15.50 53.09
CA ARG A 135 -14.34 -14.97 52.00
C ARG A 135 -13.50 -14.30 50.85
N GLU A 136 -12.37 -13.72 51.22
CA GLU A 136 -11.46 -13.13 50.21
C GLU A 136 -10.69 -14.20 49.46
N LEU A 137 -10.26 -15.27 50.13
CA LEU A 137 -9.66 -16.44 49.51
C LEU A 137 -10.65 -17.17 48.59
N GLU A 138 -11.89 -17.32 49.01
CA GLU A 138 -12.95 -17.90 48.17
C GLU A 138 -13.17 -17.12 46.87
N LYS A 139 -13.17 -15.79 46.93
CA LYS A 139 -13.24 -14.93 45.72
C LYS A 139 -12.02 -15.09 44.80
N GLN A 140 -10.83 -15.19 45.36
CA GLN A 140 -9.61 -15.42 44.59
C GLN A 140 -9.62 -16.80 43.92
N VAL A 141 -10.06 -17.84 44.62
CA VAL A 141 -10.21 -19.18 44.03
C VAL A 141 -11.22 -19.18 42.90
N ALA A 142 -12.39 -18.56 43.10
CA ALA A 142 -13.40 -18.44 42.04
C ALA A 142 -12.88 -17.69 40.81
N TYR A 143 -12.14 -16.60 41.01
CA TYR A 143 -11.50 -15.86 39.90
C TYR A 143 -10.49 -16.73 39.17
N LEU A 144 -9.60 -17.42 39.87
CA LEU A 144 -8.60 -18.29 39.28
C LEU A 144 -9.23 -19.47 38.50
N GLN A 145 -10.31 -20.03 38.99
CA GLN A 145 -11.06 -21.08 38.29
C GLN A 145 -11.62 -20.59 36.96
N VAL A 146 -12.23 -19.39 36.94
CA VAL A 146 -12.76 -18.77 35.71
C VAL A 146 -11.64 -18.46 34.74
N LYS A 147 -10.52 -17.90 35.22
CA LYS A 147 -9.35 -17.58 34.39
C LYS A 147 -8.74 -18.85 33.81
N ASN A 148 -8.60 -19.90 34.57
CA ASN A 148 -8.11 -21.19 34.09
C ASN A 148 -9.04 -21.81 33.04
N ALA A 149 -10.37 -21.72 33.22
CA ALA A 149 -11.33 -22.20 32.23
C ALA A 149 -11.19 -21.42 30.90
N PHE A 150 -11.02 -20.10 30.97
CA PHE A 150 -10.78 -19.24 29.82
C PHE A 150 -9.48 -19.64 29.10
N LEU A 151 -8.36 -19.76 29.82
CA LEU A 151 -7.07 -20.13 29.25
C LEU A 151 -7.06 -21.52 28.63
N ARG A 152 -7.68 -22.52 29.29
CA ARG A 152 -7.83 -23.88 28.73
C ARG A 152 -8.61 -23.86 27.40
N LYS A 153 -9.67 -23.06 27.33
CA LYS A 153 -10.42 -22.91 26.08
C LYS A 153 -9.60 -22.23 24.99
N ALA A 154 -8.85 -21.20 25.32
CA ALA A 154 -7.93 -20.55 24.37
C ALA A 154 -6.86 -21.54 23.84
N MET A 155 -6.26 -22.33 24.74
CA MET A 155 -5.28 -23.36 24.36
C MET A 155 -5.89 -24.46 23.47
N SER A 156 -7.14 -24.88 23.74
CA SER A 156 -7.82 -25.86 22.89
C SER A 156 -8.07 -25.37 21.46
N LEU A 157 -8.08 -24.05 21.26
CA LEU A 157 -8.14 -23.41 19.94
C LEU A 157 -6.75 -23.14 19.32
N GLY A 158 -5.67 -23.60 19.97
CA GLY A 158 -4.29 -23.40 19.50
C GLY A 158 -3.77 -21.96 19.67
N LEU A 159 -4.44 -21.13 20.49
CA LEU A 159 -4.13 -19.73 20.68
C LEU A 159 -3.46 -19.47 22.03
N LYS A 160 -2.47 -18.58 22.08
CA LYS A 160 -1.88 -18.09 23.34
C LYS A 160 -2.64 -16.86 23.80
N ASP A 161 -2.70 -16.65 25.12
CA ASP A 161 -3.40 -15.50 25.72
C ASP A 161 -2.91 -14.15 25.19
N SER A 162 -1.59 -14.03 24.92
CA SER A 162 -0.97 -12.85 24.34
C SER A 162 -1.42 -12.51 22.91
N ASP A 163 -1.89 -13.52 22.17
CA ASP A 163 -2.19 -13.41 20.74
C ASP A 163 -3.69 -13.30 20.45
N LEU A 164 -4.52 -13.39 21.51
CA LEU A 164 -5.97 -13.29 21.42
C LEU A 164 -6.41 -11.85 21.12
N ASP A 165 -7.10 -11.66 20.00
CA ASP A 165 -7.82 -10.42 19.74
C ASP A 165 -9.12 -10.32 20.56
N ASN A 166 -9.70 -9.11 20.63
CA ASN A 166 -10.91 -8.87 21.40
C ASN A 166 -12.14 -9.63 20.87
N GLN A 167 -12.18 -9.96 19.58
CA GLN A 167 -13.24 -10.75 18.97
C GLN A 167 -13.15 -12.21 19.41
N GLN A 168 -11.95 -12.79 19.39
CA GLN A 168 -11.70 -14.16 19.88
C GLN A 168 -12.01 -14.29 21.37
N LYS A 169 -11.57 -13.29 22.17
CA LYS A 169 -11.93 -13.23 23.60
C LYS A 169 -13.43 -13.20 23.83
N ALA A 170 -14.16 -12.40 23.02
CA ALA A 170 -15.61 -12.33 23.14
C ALA A 170 -16.32 -13.66 22.80
N LEU A 171 -15.83 -14.39 21.80
CA LEU A 171 -16.36 -15.71 21.43
C LEU A 171 -16.13 -16.74 22.56
N ILE A 172 -14.91 -16.80 23.12
CA ILE A 172 -14.59 -17.69 24.25
C ILE A 172 -15.47 -17.37 25.48
N VAL A 173 -15.60 -16.07 25.80
CA VAL A 173 -16.50 -15.63 26.90
C VAL A 173 -17.94 -16.06 26.64
N GLN A 174 -18.43 -15.92 25.39
CA GLN A 174 -19.79 -16.31 25.02
C GLN A 174 -20.04 -17.82 25.21
N GLU A 175 -19.07 -18.67 24.88
CA GLU A 175 -19.17 -20.11 25.08
C GLU A 175 -19.17 -20.51 26.57
N LEU A 176 -18.34 -19.83 27.37
CA LEU A 176 -18.22 -20.14 28.80
C LEU A 176 -19.33 -19.53 29.65
N ARG A 177 -20.16 -18.63 29.07
CA ARG A 177 -21.25 -17.93 29.78
C ARG A 177 -22.30 -18.83 30.37
N SER A 178 -22.47 -20.04 29.84
CA SER A 178 -23.40 -21.06 30.42
C SER A 178 -22.92 -21.64 31.74
N ARG A 179 -21.60 -21.55 32.03
CA ARG A 179 -20.98 -22.19 33.21
C ARG A 179 -20.51 -21.21 34.27
N TYR A 180 -20.21 -19.95 33.86
CA TYR A 180 -19.62 -18.94 34.74
C TYR A 180 -20.33 -17.59 34.61
N PRO A 181 -20.37 -16.78 35.68
CA PRO A 181 -20.93 -15.42 35.61
C PRO A 181 -20.17 -14.53 34.62
N LEU A 182 -20.94 -13.73 33.86
CA LEU A 182 -20.37 -12.88 32.80
C LEU A 182 -19.28 -11.93 33.31
N ASP A 183 -19.50 -11.30 34.48
CA ASP A 183 -18.55 -10.30 34.99
C ASP A 183 -17.22 -10.95 35.38
N ALA A 184 -17.24 -12.16 35.95
CA ALA A 184 -16.03 -12.92 36.26
C ALA A 184 -15.27 -13.35 34.98
N LEU A 185 -16.00 -13.75 33.92
CA LEU A 185 -15.40 -14.08 32.63
C LEU A 185 -14.79 -12.87 31.96
N LEU A 186 -15.46 -11.71 31.97
CA LEU A 186 -14.95 -10.48 31.41
C LEU A 186 -13.69 -10.00 32.14
N GLN A 187 -13.68 -10.12 33.46
CA GLN A 187 -12.50 -9.81 34.27
C GLN A 187 -11.34 -10.78 33.96
N GLY A 188 -11.60 -12.10 33.89
CA GLY A 188 -10.61 -13.12 33.58
C GLY A 188 -10.02 -12.98 32.17
N ALA A 189 -10.82 -12.56 31.18
CA ALA A 189 -10.41 -12.28 29.81
C ALA A 189 -9.80 -10.90 29.59
N CYS A 190 -9.81 -10.03 30.61
CA CYS A 190 -9.43 -8.60 30.49
C CYS A 190 -10.19 -7.91 29.34
N LEU A 191 -11.48 -8.16 29.18
CA LEU A 191 -12.31 -7.65 28.11
C LEU A 191 -13.39 -6.69 28.67
N PRO A 192 -13.42 -5.41 28.25
CA PRO A 192 -14.49 -4.49 28.65
C PRO A 192 -15.88 -4.99 28.21
N ARG A 193 -16.90 -4.77 29.04
CA ARG A 193 -18.27 -5.21 28.76
C ARG A 193 -18.83 -4.62 27.46
N SER A 194 -18.53 -3.36 27.17
CA SER A 194 -18.88 -2.70 25.90
C SER A 194 -18.26 -3.39 24.69
N SER A 195 -16.97 -3.74 24.78
CA SER A 195 -16.25 -4.45 23.71
C SER A 195 -16.82 -5.85 23.49
N PHE A 196 -17.20 -6.56 24.57
CA PHE A 196 -17.84 -7.87 24.46
C PHE A 196 -19.13 -7.81 23.63
N TYR A 197 -20.08 -6.93 24.00
CA TYR A 197 -21.34 -6.82 23.26
C TYR A 197 -21.13 -6.27 21.85
N TYR A 198 -20.19 -5.35 21.65
CA TYR A 198 -19.82 -4.86 20.33
C TYR A 198 -19.39 -6.01 19.42
N HIS A 199 -18.43 -6.83 19.87
CA HIS A 199 -17.92 -7.94 19.05
C HIS A 199 -18.99 -9.01 18.81
N LEU A 200 -19.85 -9.33 19.78
CA LEU A 200 -20.98 -10.22 19.55
C LEU A 200 -21.96 -9.69 18.50
N THR A 201 -22.26 -8.41 18.54
CA THR A 201 -23.16 -7.77 17.57
C THR A 201 -22.53 -7.77 16.17
N VAL A 202 -21.24 -7.44 16.07
CA VAL A 202 -20.49 -7.46 14.80
C VAL A 202 -20.42 -8.88 14.22
N THR A 203 -20.18 -9.90 15.06
CA THR A 203 -20.11 -11.30 14.62
C THR A 203 -21.46 -11.83 14.13
N ARG A 204 -22.57 -11.33 14.67
CA ARG A 204 -23.94 -11.71 14.25
C ARG A 204 -24.42 -10.98 13.01
N GLN A 205 -23.83 -9.82 12.67
CA GLN A 205 -24.21 -9.11 11.48
C GLN A 205 -23.55 -9.76 10.24
N PRO A 206 -24.28 -9.88 9.12
CA PRO A 206 -23.67 -10.30 7.87
C PRO A 206 -22.55 -9.34 7.51
N ASP A 207 -21.48 -9.87 6.96
CA ASP A 207 -20.32 -9.04 6.54
C ASP A 207 -20.80 -7.96 5.54
N LYS A 208 -20.88 -6.71 6.00
CA LYS A 208 -21.27 -5.56 5.17
C LYS A 208 -20.43 -5.41 3.91
N GLN A 209 -19.28 -6.08 3.86
CA GLN A 209 -18.36 -6.07 2.73
C GLN A 209 -18.36 -7.39 1.96
N GLY A 210 -19.24 -8.34 2.30
CA GLY A 210 -19.31 -9.66 1.67
C GLY A 210 -19.44 -9.58 0.15
N ALA A 211 -20.35 -8.77 -0.35
CA ALA A 211 -20.52 -8.55 -1.78
C ALA A 211 -19.27 -7.98 -2.46
N ARG A 212 -18.58 -7.04 -1.78
CA ARG A 212 -17.31 -6.48 -2.29
C ARG A 212 -16.18 -7.49 -2.26
N LYS A 213 -16.09 -8.30 -1.22
CA LYS A 213 -15.10 -9.38 -1.12
C LYS A 213 -15.31 -10.40 -2.23
N GLU A 214 -16.55 -10.75 -2.52
CA GLU A 214 -16.88 -11.69 -3.60
C GLU A 214 -16.55 -11.11 -4.99
N SER A 215 -16.89 -9.85 -5.26
CA SER A 215 -16.47 -9.18 -6.50
C SER A 215 -14.95 -9.16 -6.67
N ILE A 216 -14.19 -8.89 -5.59
CA ILE A 216 -12.72 -8.93 -5.61
C ILE A 216 -12.22 -10.34 -5.87
N ARG A 217 -12.80 -11.37 -5.22
CA ARG A 217 -12.41 -12.78 -5.39
C ARG A 217 -12.64 -13.26 -6.83
N THR A 218 -13.82 -12.97 -7.37
CA THR A 218 -14.20 -13.32 -8.75
C THR A 218 -13.25 -12.66 -9.76
N MET A 219 -12.98 -11.36 -9.58
CA MET A 219 -12.06 -10.62 -10.44
C MET A 219 -10.62 -11.17 -10.34
N PHE A 220 -10.15 -11.49 -9.13
CA PHE A 220 -8.82 -12.05 -8.90
C PHE A 220 -8.69 -13.44 -9.54
N ALA A 221 -9.71 -14.28 -9.42
CA ALA A 221 -9.74 -15.61 -10.02
C ALA A 221 -9.80 -15.55 -11.55
N HIS A 222 -10.65 -14.69 -12.13
CA HIS A 222 -10.76 -14.47 -13.58
C HIS A 222 -9.39 -14.12 -14.19
N HIS A 223 -8.63 -13.23 -13.55
CA HIS A 223 -7.29 -12.88 -13.98
C HIS A 223 -6.20 -13.82 -13.45
N ARG A 224 -6.53 -15.01 -12.95
CA ARG A 224 -5.61 -16.07 -12.50
C ARG A 224 -4.56 -15.57 -11.51
N GLY A 225 -4.92 -14.68 -10.58
CA GLY A 225 -4.00 -14.12 -9.59
C GLY A 225 -2.97 -13.12 -10.12
N ARG A 226 -3.06 -12.70 -11.39
CA ARG A 226 -2.12 -11.78 -12.03
C ARG A 226 -2.32 -10.33 -11.61
N TYR A 227 -3.49 -9.97 -11.07
CA TYR A 227 -3.84 -8.60 -10.69
C TYR A 227 -3.54 -8.33 -9.23
N GLY A 228 -2.74 -7.29 -8.98
CA GLY A 228 -2.61 -6.68 -7.66
C GLY A 228 -3.73 -5.67 -7.40
N TYR A 229 -3.84 -5.18 -6.17
CA TYR A 229 -4.93 -4.31 -5.71
C TYR A 229 -5.23 -3.10 -6.62
N ARG A 230 -4.21 -2.50 -7.26
CA ARG A 230 -4.41 -1.35 -8.16
C ARG A 230 -5.20 -1.70 -9.41
N ARG A 231 -4.90 -2.85 -10.04
CA ARG A 231 -5.63 -3.33 -11.21
C ARG A 231 -7.02 -3.81 -10.84
N ILE A 232 -7.16 -4.54 -9.72
CA ILE A 232 -8.48 -4.93 -9.18
C ILE A 232 -9.34 -3.70 -8.94
N THR A 233 -8.80 -2.66 -8.29
CA THR A 233 -9.52 -1.40 -8.08
C THR A 233 -9.99 -0.77 -9.39
N GLN A 234 -9.12 -0.74 -10.40
CA GLN A 234 -9.46 -0.15 -11.68
C GLN A 234 -10.51 -0.98 -12.43
N ALA A 235 -10.39 -2.32 -12.41
CA ALA A 235 -11.36 -3.21 -13.01
C ALA A 235 -12.75 -3.07 -12.37
N LEU A 236 -12.83 -2.99 -11.04
CA LEU A 236 -14.09 -2.74 -10.33
C LEU A 236 -14.69 -1.37 -10.66
N ARG A 237 -13.86 -0.33 -10.83
CA ARG A 237 -14.32 0.98 -11.28
C ARG A 237 -14.87 0.98 -12.71
N ASN A 238 -14.22 0.23 -13.60
CA ASN A 238 -14.70 0.04 -14.97
C ASN A 238 -16.09 -0.64 -15.01
N GLN A 239 -16.42 -1.44 -13.99
CA GLN A 239 -17.75 -2.04 -13.77
C GLN A 239 -18.73 -1.09 -13.04
N GLY A 240 -18.38 0.20 -12.84
CA GLY A 240 -19.22 1.19 -12.18
C GLY A 240 -19.16 1.18 -10.64
N GLN A 241 -18.33 0.35 -10.01
CA GLN A 241 -18.22 0.31 -8.55
C GLN A 241 -17.34 1.44 -8.03
N GLN A 242 -17.89 2.31 -7.18
CA GLN A 242 -17.08 3.31 -6.46
C GLN A 242 -16.37 2.69 -5.29
N ILE A 243 -15.08 2.43 -5.44
CA ILE A 243 -14.24 1.82 -4.41
C ILE A 243 -12.86 2.49 -4.31
N ASN A 244 -12.38 2.65 -3.07
CA ASN A 244 -11.05 3.18 -2.80
C ASN A 244 -10.01 2.06 -2.86
N HIS A 245 -8.86 2.34 -3.49
CA HIS A 245 -7.76 1.37 -3.61
C HIS A 245 -7.21 0.88 -2.26
N LYS A 246 -7.25 1.71 -1.20
CA LYS A 246 -6.88 1.30 0.17
C LYS A 246 -7.85 0.26 0.74
N ALA A 247 -9.16 0.39 0.44
CA ALA A 247 -10.16 -0.58 0.85
C ALA A 247 -9.95 -1.92 0.13
N VAL A 248 -9.70 -1.90 -1.18
CA VAL A 248 -9.39 -3.12 -1.95
C VAL A 248 -8.12 -3.79 -1.42
N GLN A 249 -7.06 -3.02 -1.14
CA GLN A 249 -5.82 -3.55 -0.59
C GLN A 249 -6.04 -4.25 0.75
N ARG A 250 -6.81 -3.64 1.66
CA ARG A 250 -7.17 -4.22 2.97
C ARG A 250 -7.97 -5.51 2.80
N LEU A 251 -9.02 -5.48 1.96
CA LEU A 251 -9.87 -6.65 1.73
C LEU A 251 -9.11 -7.81 1.08
N MET A 252 -8.23 -7.54 0.13
CA MET A 252 -7.34 -8.55 -0.44
C MET A 252 -6.42 -9.15 0.63
N GLY A 253 -5.90 -8.32 1.56
CA GLY A 253 -5.09 -8.78 2.70
C GLY A 253 -5.89 -9.70 3.63
N GLU A 254 -7.12 -9.31 4.00
CA GLU A 254 -8.03 -10.12 4.83
C GLU A 254 -8.34 -11.49 4.19
N MET A 255 -8.47 -11.53 2.86
CA MET A 255 -8.70 -12.77 2.10
C MET A 255 -7.40 -13.51 1.73
N SER A 256 -6.24 -13.05 2.18
CA SER A 256 -4.91 -13.59 1.82
C SER A 256 -4.64 -13.63 0.31
N LEU A 257 -5.29 -12.79 -0.48
CA LEU A 257 -5.12 -12.70 -1.93
C LEU A 257 -3.87 -11.87 -2.25
N LYS A 258 -2.82 -12.55 -2.70
CA LYS A 258 -1.55 -11.91 -3.10
C LYS A 258 -1.30 -12.16 -4.59
N CYS A 259 -0.91 -11.09 -5.31
CA CYS A 259 -0.49 -11.22 -6.70
C CYS A 259 0.74 -12.13 -6.80
N THR A 260 0.69 -13.14 -7.67
CA THR A 260 1.73 -14.18 -7.81
C THR A 260 2.96 -13.72 -8.57
N LEU A 261 2.92 -12.52 -9.16
CA LEU A 261 3.99 -12.01 -10.02
C LEU A 261 5.24 -11.64 -9.21
N ARG A 262 6.37 -12.30 -9.55
CA ARG A 262 7.69 -11.95 -9.00
C ARG A 262 8.29 -10.78 -9.77
N ARG A 263 8.74 -9.71 -9.07
CA ARG A 263 9.56 -8.66 -9.66
C ARG A 263 10.99 -9.18 -9.85
N ARG A 264 11.43 -9.35 -11.10
CA ARG A 264 12.84 -9.59 -11.42
C ARG A 264 13.58 -8.26 -11.55
N ARG A 265 14.78 -8.16 -10.97
CA ARG A 265 15.69 -7.03 -11.23
C ARG A 265 16.36 -7.25 -12.59
N TYR A 266 16.33 -6.21 -13.42
CA TYR A 266 16.99 -6.18 -14.73
C TYR A 266 18.52 -6.09 -14.58
N ARG A 267 19.26 -6.77 -15.50
CA ARG A 267 20.72 -6.63 -15.68
C ARG A 267 21.01 -6.46 -17.16
N PRO A 268 21.73 -5.40 -17.60
CA PRO A 268 22.07 -5.18 -19.01
C PRO A 268 23.23 -6.07 -19.49
N PHE A 269 23.23 -6.36 -20.79
CA PHE A 269 24.25 -7.15 -21.47
C PHE A 269 24.99 -6.30 -22.54
N THR A 270 26.29 -6.56 -22.78
CA THR A 270 27.17 -5.85 -23.73
C THR A 270 27.87 -6.80 -24.70
N GLY A 271 27.83 -6.56 -26.00
CA GLY A 271 28.46 -7.37 -27.08
C GLY A 271 28.84 -6.56 -28.35
N PRO A 272 29.60 -7.13 -29.35
CA PRO A 272 30.31 -6.47 -30.45
C PRO A 272 29.56 -6.08 -31.76
N GLU A 273 30.13 -5.21 -32.67
CA GLU A 273 29.52 -4.40 -33.78
C GLU A 273 29.34 -5.03 -35.18
N SER A 274 28.24 -4.65 -35.90
CA SER A 274 27.99 -4.91 -37.34
C SER A 274 27.07 -3.85 -37.98
N CYS A 275 26.94 -3.83 -39.34
CA CYS A 275 26.32 -2.79 -40.15
C CYS A 275 24.79 -2.69 -39.99
N VAL A 276 24.22 -1.49 -39.74
CA VAL A 276 22.87 -1.34 -39.19
C VAL A 276 22.13 -0.14 -39.77
N ALA A 277 20.79 -0.26 -39.89
CA ALA A 277 19.90 0.86 -40.18
C ALA A 277 19.92 1.93 -39.07
N PRO A 278 19.69 3.22 -39.36
CA PRO A 278 19.72 4.28 -38.34
C PRO A 278 18.62 4.12 -37.31
N ASN A 279 18.87 4.52 -36.07
CA ASN A 279 17.86 4.53 -35.00
C ASN A 279 16.94 5.77 -35.16
N LEU A 280 15.85 5.59 -35.89
CA LEU A 280 14.85 6.62 -36.09
C LEU A 280 13.79 6.68 -34.99
N LEU A 281 13.68 5.63 -34.17
CA LEU A 281 12.75 5.61 -33.06
C LEU A 281 13.15 6.55 -31.91
N GLU A 282 14.48 6.74 -31.69
CA GLU A 282 15.03 7.66 -30.69
C GLU A 282 14.40 7.53 -29.29
N ARG A 283 14.08 6.32 -28.87
CA ARG A 283 13.38 6.01 -27.61
C ARG A 283 11.99 6.64 -27.47
N ARG A 284 11.37 7.08 -28.55
CA ARG A 284 9.99 7.57 -28.54
C ARG A 284 9.01 6.40 -28.58
N PHE A 285 8.89 5.69 -27.42
CA PHE A 285 8.06 4.48 -27.27
C PHE A 285 6.57 4.76 -27.19
N THR A 286 6.10 5.92 -27.61
CA THR A 286 4.71 6.29 -27.74
C THR A 286 4.44 6.75 -29.15
N ALA A 287 3.29 6.42 -29.70
CA ALA A 287 2.80 6.90 -30.97
C ALA A 287 1.49 7.67 -30.75
N PRO A 288 1.23 8.79 -31.44
CA PRO A 288 -0.01 9.53 -31.29
C PRO A 288 -1.21 8.84 -31.94
N GLN A 289 -0.97 7.99 -32.95
CA GLN A 289 -2.03 7.26 -33.66
C GLN A 289 -1.67 5.77 -33.82
N PRO A 290 -2.66 4.91 -34.02
CA PRO A 290 -2.43 3.49 -34.33
C PRO A 290 -1.56 3.32 -35.59
N ASN A 291 -0.81 2.25 -35.61
CA ASN A 291 -0.01 1.85 -36.79
C ASN A 291 1.00 2.90 -37.27
N GLN A 292 1.45 3.81 -36.42
CA GLN A 292 2.56 4.72 -36.77
C GLN A 292 3.93 4.17 -36.40
N ARG A 293 4.03 3.45 -35.30
CA ARG A 293 5.30 2.91 -34.80
C ARG A 293 5.10 1.51 -34.26
N TRP A 294 5.77 0.56 -34.85
CA TRP A 294 5.80 -0.82 -34.43
C TRP A 294 7.16 -1.19 -33.86
N ALA A 295 7.19 -2.04 -32.87
CA ALA A 295 8.41 -2.64 -32.35
C ALA A 295 8.31 -4.16 -32.47
N THR A 296 9.43 -4.79 -32.81
CA THR A 296 9.54 -6.24 -32.92
C THR A 296 10.85 -6.74 -32.31
N ASP A 297 10.84 -7.98 -31.85
CA ASP A 297 11.97 -8.70 -31.29
C ASP A 297 11.67 -10.19 -31.21
N ILE A 298 12.66 -11.02 -30.95
CA ILE A 298 12.49 -12.46 -30.77
C ILE A 298 12.83 -12.86 -29.34
N THR A 299 11.97 -13.67 -28.72
CA THR A 299 12.28 -14.24 -27.41
C THR A 299 12.25 -15.76 -27.42
N GLU A 300 13.14 -16.37 -26.65
CA GLU A 300 13.25 -17.81 -26.45
C GLU A 300 12.56 -18.24 -25.15
N PHE A 301 11.91 -19.39 -25.23
CA PHE A 301 11.43 -20.19 -24.10
C PHE A 301 12.05 -21.56 -24.14
N ARG A 302 12.34 -22.13 -22.97
CA ARG A 302 12.87 -23.49 -22.83
C ARG A 302 11.91 -24.35 -22.03
N VAL A 303 11.45 -25.43 -22.63
CA VAL A 303 10.64 -26.47 -21.98
C VAL A 303 11.41 -27.76 -22.07
N ASN A 304 11.89 -28.23 -20.92
CA ASN A 304 12.80 -29.36 -20.84
C ASN A 304 14.06 -29.14 -21.73
N GLN A 305 14.29 -29.99 -22.74
CA GLN A 305 15.39 -29.84 -23.70
C GLN A 305 15.01 -29.09 -24.97
N ASN A 306 13.72 -28.82 -25.19
CA ASN A 306 13.20 -28.18 -26.39
C ASN A 306 13.13 -26.67 -26.23
N ARG A 307 13.19 -25.98 -27.36
CA ARG A 307 13.11 -24.51 -27.42
C ARG A 307 11.91 -24.07 -28.24
N LEU A 308 11.30 -22.99 -27.83
CA LEU A 308 10.24 -22.32 -28.56
C LEU A 308 10.57 -20.86 -28.69
N TYR A 309 10.38 -20.29 -29.86
CA TYR A 309 10.65 -18.91 -30.17
C TYR A 309 9.34 -18.19 -30.49
N LEU A 310 9.21 -16.96 -30.01
CA LEU A 310 8.10 -16.07 -30.31
C LEU A 310 8.64 -14.77 -30.91
N SER A 311 8.12 -14.39 -32.08
CA SER A 311 8.38 -13.13 -32.75
C SER A 311 7.08 -12.35 -32.87
N PRO A 312 6.83 -11.31 -32.07
CA PRO A 312 5.63 -10.48 -32.13
C PRO A 312 5.93 -9.09 -32.74
N ILE A 313 4.89 -8.45 -33.27
CA ILE A 313 4.85 -7.03 -33.58
C ILE A 313 3.99 -6.31 -32.53
N LEU A 314 4.56 -5.34 -31.85
CA LEU A 314 3.91 -4.50 -30.84
C LEU A 314 3.64 -3.12 -31.40
N ASP A 315 2.39 -2.69 -31.47
CA ASP A 315 2.05 -1.30 -31.76
C ASP A 315 2.35 -0.40 -30.56
N LEU A 316 3.19 0.62 -30.76
CA LEU A 316 3.60 1.53 -29.69
C LEU A 316 2.52 2.53 -29.29
N PHE A 317 1.42 2.63 -30.03
CA PHE A 317 0.28 3.47 -29.69
C PHE A 317 -0.46 2.92 -28.43
N ASN A 318 -0.99 1.72 -28.53
CA ASN A 318 -1.82 1.10 -27.49
C ASN A 318 -1.16 -0.12 -26.83
N LYS A 319 0.06 -0.48 -27.24
CA LYS A 319 0.78 -1.67 -26.76
C LYS A 319 0.06 -2.98 -27.09
N GLU A 320 -0.64 -3.05 -28.21
CA GLU A 320 -1.30 -4.23 -28.75
C GLU A 320 -0.29 -5.08 -29.53
N ILE A 321 -0.42 -6.40 -29.44
CA ILE A 321 0.30 -7.32 -30.32
C ILE A 321 -0.53 -7.44 -31.61
N VAL A 322 -0.05 -6.82 -32.69
CA VAL A 322 -0.72 -6.77 -33.97
C VAL A 322 -0.61 -8.10 -34.73
N ALA A 323 0.57 -8.69 -34.68
CA ALA A 323 0.86 -9.99 -35.28
C ALA A 323 1.92 -10.73 -34.48
N PHE A 324 1.95 -12.03 -34.55
CA PHE A 324 3.02 -12.84 -33.96
C PHE A 324 3.16 -14.18 -34.64
N GLU A 325 4.36 -14.74 -34.59
CA GLU A 325 4.65 -16.11 -35.04
C GLU A 325 5.38 -16.88 -33.96
N ILE A 326 5.07 -18.18 -33.87
CA ILE A 326 5.68 -19.11 -32.92
C ILE A 326 6.35 -20.21 -33.71
N SER A 327 7.62 -20.52 -33.39
CA SER A 327 8.42 -21.54 -34.07
C SER A 327 9.36 -22.25 -33.11
N GLU A 328 9.70 -23.50 -33.37
CA GLU A 328 10.72 -24.25 -32.62
C GLU A 328 12.15 -23.82 -33.00
N ARG A 329 12.31 -23.11 -34.09
CA ARG A 329 13.61 -22.60 -34.58
C ARG A 329 13.51 -21.12 -34.88
N PRO A 330 14.53 -20.30 -34.53
CA PRO A 330 14.55 -18.90 -34.86
C PRO A 330 14.92 -18.72 -36.33
N SER A 331 13.99 -19.10 -37.21
CA SER A 331 14.23 -19.07 -38.65
C SER A 331 13.82 -17.70 -39.23
N PHE A 332 14.40 -17.36 -40.36
CA PHE A 332 14.06 -16.17 -41.12
C PHE A 332 12.59 -16.18 -41.58
N GLU A 333 12.09 -17.36 -41.98
CA GLU A 333 10.70 -17.58 -42.38
C GLU A 333 9.70 -17.22 -41.28
N MET A 334 10.04 -17.48 -40.02
CA MET A 334 9.22 -17.08 -38.86
C MET A 334 9.00 -15.59 -38.86
N VAL A 335 10.05 -14.78 -38.99
CA VAL A 335 9.99 -13.33 -39.02
C VAL A 335 9.26 -12.79 -40.24
N LEU A 336 9.47 -13.41 -41.41
CA LEU A 336 8.75 -13.07 -42.65
C LEU A 336 7.24 -13.32 -42.53
N ARG A 337 6.82 -14.48 -41.98
CA ARG A 337 5.41 -14.79 -41.77
C ARG A 337 4.76 -13.78 -40.81
N MET A 338 5.40 -13.55 -39.69
CA MET A 338 4.95 -12.53 -38.72
C MET A 338 4.77 -11.18 -39.38
N LEU A 339 5.77 -10.72 -40.18
CA LEU A 339 5.68 -9.42 -40.86
C LEU A 339 4.56 -9.39 -41.90
N LYS A 340 4.43 -10.43 -42.72
CA LYS A 340 3.34 -10.54 -43.70
C LYS A 340 1.96 -10.49 -43.05
N ASP A 341 1.79 -11.14 -41.90
CA ASP A 341 0.53 -11.13 -41.17
C ASP A 341 0.25 -9.75 -40.55
N GLY A 342 1.27 -9.08 -40.05
CA GLY A 342 1.15 -7.69 -39.60
C GLY A 342 0.75 -6.75 -40.73
N LEU A 343 1.36 -6.89 -41.89
CA LEU A 343 1.06 -6.06 -43.07
C LEU A 343 -0.40 -6.21 -43.56
N LYS A 344 -1.00 -7.40 -43.44
CA LYS A 344 -2.42 -7.62 -43.75
C LYS A 344 -3.39 -6.82 -42.88
N THR A 345 -2.98 -6.38 -41.72
CA THR A 345 -3.80 -5.58 -40.78
C THR A 345 -3.79 -4.09 -41.09
N LEU A 346 -2.87 -3.64 -41.98
CA LEU A 346 -2.70 -2.23 -42.31
C LEU A 346 -3.70 -1.80 -43.40
N ARG A 347 -4.15 -0.56 -43.27
CA ARG A 347 -4.86 0.14 -44.34
C ARG A 347 -3.86 0.68 -45.38
N PRO A 348 -4.27 0.96 -46.62
CA PRO A 348 -3.34 1.38 -47.69
C PRO A 348 -2.51 2.65 -47.37
N HIS A 349 -3.04 3.53 -46.53
CA HIS A 349 -2.37 4.77 -46.12
C HIS A 349 -1.49 4.63 -44.88
N GLU A 350 -1.61 3.53 -44.13
CA GLU A 350 -0.86 3.29 -42.91
C GLU A 350 0.53 2.74 -43.23
N LYS A 351 1.57 3.48 -42.85
CA LYS A 351 2.98 3.14 -43.10
C LYS A 351 3.81 3.23 -41.84
N PRO A 352 3.72 2.23 -40.96
CA PRO A 352 4.45 2.27 -39.70
C PRO A 352 5.97 2.27 -39.87
N LEU A 353 6.64 2.97 -38.98
CA LEU A 353 8.05 2.77 -38.71
C LEU A 353 8.20 1.47 -37.92
N ILE A 354 8.96 0.50 -38.42
CA ILE A 354 9.23 -0.78 -37.75
C ILE A 354 10.60 -0.72 -37.08
N HIS A 355 10.62 -0.81 -35.75
CA HIS A 355 11.83 -0.81 -34.95
C HIS A 355 12.15 -2.23 -34.45
N SER A 356 13.41 -2.64 -34.61
CA SER A 356 13.93 -3.92 -34.13
C SER A 356 15.28 -3.76 -33.43
N ASP A 357 15.76 -4.80 -32.77
CA ASP A 357 17.18 -4.92 -32.46
C ASP A 357 18.02 -5.15 -33.72
N GLN A 358 19.34 -5.36 -33.54
CA GLN A 358 20.27 -5.67 -34.64
C GLN A 358 20.32 -7.18 -34.95
N GLY A 359 19.29 -7.93 -34.66
CA GLY A 359 19.22 -9.35 -35.00
C GLY A 359 19.40 -9.60 -36.48
N TRP A 360 20.16 -10.64 -36.85
CA TRP A 360 20.48 -10.99 -38.25
C TRP A 360 19.22 -11.14 -39.12
N HIS A 361 18.09 -11.58 -38.54
CA HIS A 361 16.81 -11.75 -39.24
C HIS A 361 16.32 -10.44 -39.86
N TYR A 362 16.51 -9.33 -39.18
CA TYR A 362 16.06 -7.99 -39.60
C TYR A 362 17.03 -7.30 -40.54
N GLN A 363 18.26 -7.81 -40.64
CA GLN A 363 19.29 -7.36 -41.58
C GLN A 363 19.22 -8.07 -42.93
N TYR A 364 18.42 -9.11 -43.04
CA TYR A 364 18.32 -9.92 -44.24
C TYR A 364 17.74 -9.13 -45.42
N PRO A 365 18.33 -9.20 -46.62
CA PRO A 365 17.89 -8.39 -47.78
C PRO A 365 16.40 -8.56 -48.11
N ALA A 366 15.87 -9.79 -48.02
CA ALA A 366 14.48 -10.07 -48.30
C ALA A 366 13.52 -9.42 -47.28
N TYR A 367 13.90 -9.25 -45.98
CA TYR A 367 13.16 -8.52 -45.00
C TYR A 367 13.11 -7.03 -45.34
N GLN A 368 14.26 -6.46 -45.65
CA GLN A 368 14.39 -5.05 -46.04
C GLN A 368 13.63 -4.74 -47.34
N GLN A 369 13.66 -5.69 -48.31
CA GLN A 369 12.93 -5.57 -49.56
C GLN A 369 11.42 -5.53 -49.30
N LEU A 370 10.90 -6.45 -48.45
CA LEU A 370 9.49 -6.49 -48.10
C LEU A 370 9.01 -5.16 -47.44
N ILE A 371 9.81 -4.64 -46.51
CA ILE A 371 9.54 -3.34 -45.87
C ILE A 371 9.44 -2.23 -46.93
N ARG A 372 10.43 -2.14 -47.82
CA ARG A 372 10.48 -1.13 -48.91
C ARG A 372 9.30 -1.26 -49.89
N GLN A 373 8.96 -2.48 -50.29
CA GLN A 373 7.81 -2.76 -51.18
C GLN A 373 6.49 -2.23 -50.65
N HIS A 374 6.30 -2.25 -49.33
CA HIS A 374 5.10 -1.74 -48.66
C HIS A 374 5.24 -0.25 -48.24
N GLY A 375 6.34 0.42 -48.61
CA GLY A 375 6.57 1.81 -48.29
C GLY A 375 6.80 2.09 -46.79
N LEU A 376 7.26 1.09 -46.05
CA LEU A 376 7.51 1.19 -44.61
C LEU A 376 8.95 1.67 -44.35
N THR A 377 9.19 2.19 -43.15
CA THR A 377 10.51 2.66 -42.72
C THR A 377 11.07 1.70 -41.68
N GLN A 378 12.30 1.22 -41.90
CA GLN A 378 13.00 0.39 -40.92
C GLN A 378 13.84 1.27 -39.98
N SER A 379 13.82 0.93 -38.69
CA SER A 379 14.66 1.52 -37.67
C SER A 379 15.28 0.40 -36.84
N MET A 380 16.55 0.57 -36.45
CA MET A 380 17.23 -0.43 -35.59
C MET A 380 17.79 0.21 -34.34
N SER A 381 17.79 -0.51 -33.24
CA SER A 381 18.42 -0.12 -31.97
C SER A 381 19.90 0.16 -32.20
N ARG A 382 20.46 1.10 -31.47
CA ARG A 382 21.92 1.27 -31.40
C ARG A 382 22.52 0.02 -30.76
N ARG A 383 23.73 -0.30 -31.20
CA ARG A 383 24.46 -1.45 -30.73
C ARG A 383 24.65 -1.44 -29.22
N ALA A 384 24.51 -2.61 -28.59
CA ALA A 384 24.64 -2.81 -27.14
C ALA A 384 23.75 -1.89 -26.28
N ASN A 385 22.71 -1.27 -26.87
CA ASN A 385 21.80 -0.40 -26.16
C ASN A 385 20.40 -1.03 -26.05
N CYS A 386 20.24 -1.92 -25.07
CA CYS A 386 18.98 -2.58 -24.76
C CYS A 386 17.83 -1.59 -24.47
N LEU A 387 18.13 -0.36 -24.03
CA LEU A 387 17.12 0.66 -23.78
C LEU A 387 16.40 1.11 -25.06
N ASP A 388 16.97 0.89 -26.23
CA ASP A 388 16.36 1.29 -27.49
C ASP A 388 15.21 0.34 -27.90
N ASN A 389 15.12 -0.88 -27.34
CA ASN A 389 13.97 -1.81 -27.52
C ASN A 389 13.19 -2.11 -26.23
N ALA A 390 13.21 -1.21 -25.27
CA ALA A 390 12.62 -1.37 -23.95
C ALA A 390 11.11 -1.73 -23.97
N ALA A 391 10.38 -1.35 -25.03
CA ALA A 391 8.96 -1.67 -25.16
C ALA A 391 8.75 -3.19 -25.33
N MET A 392 9.58 -3.84 -26.17
CA MET A 392 9.53 -5.30 -26.37
C MET A 392 10.03 -6.06 -25.16
N GLU A 393 11.14 -5.58 -24.54
CA GLU A 393 11.64 -6.17 -23.29
C GLU A 393 10.56 -6.14 -22.17
N SER A 394 9.83 -5.03 -22.06
CA SER A 394 8.73 -4.91 -21.11
C SER A 394 7.60 -5.90 -21.41
N PHE A 395 7.23 -6.10 -22.68
CA PHE A 395 6.23 -7.09 -23.06
C PHE A 395 6.69 -8.50 -22.72
N PHE A 396 7.91 -8.87 -23.09
CA PHE A 396 8.46 -10.20 -22.81
C PHE A 396 8.59 -10.47 -21.30
N ALA A 397 9.00 -9.48 -20.53
CA ALA A 397 9.05 -9.62 -19.08
C ALA A 397 7.67 -9.89 -18.47
N VAL A 398 6.64 -9.20 -18.98
CA VAL A 398 5.25 -9.42 -18.57
C VAL A 398 4.75 -10.81 -18.99
N LEU A 399 4.92 -11.19 -20.25
CA LEU A 399 4.55 -12.52 -20.77
C LEU A 399 5.21 -13.63 -19.98
N LYS A 400 6.54 -13.54 -19.79
CA LYS A 400 7.29 -14.56 -19.03
C LYS A 400 6.86 -14.62 -17.56
N SER A 401 6.61 -13.50 -16.93
CA SER A 401 6.19 -13.47 -15.52
C SER A 401 4.76 -13.94 -15.31
N GLU A 402 3.83 -13.57 -16.21
CA GLU A 402 2.39 -13.87 -16.06
C GLU A 402 1.98 -15.24 -16.62
N LEU A 403 2.76 -15.78 -17.56
CA LEU A 403 2.47 -17.07 -18.17
C LEU A 403 3.55 -18.12 -17.88
N PHE A 404 4.79 -17.88 -18.29
CA PHE A 404 5.82 -18.91 -18.32
C PHE A 404 6.32 -19.29 -16.90
N HIS A 405 6.58 -18.32 -16.04
CA HIS A 405 7.11 -18.57 -14.70
C HIS A 405 6.04 -18.98 -13.67
N CYS A 406 4.76 -18.78 -13.97
CA CYS A 406 3.66 -19.14 -13.09
C CYS A 406 3.08 -20.53 -13.39
N ASN A 407 3.45 -21.15 -14.52
CA ASN A 407 2.96 -22.46 -14.93
C ASN A 407 4.13 -23.40 -15.22
N ARG A 408 3.85 -24.69 -15.20
CA ARG A 408 4.77 -25.72 -15.66
C ARG A 408 4.20 -26.31 -16.96
N PHE A 409 5.01 -26.39 -17.99
CA PHE A 409 4.63 -26.94 -19.30
C PHE A 409 5.35 -28.25 -19.51
N SER A 410 4.63 -29.24 -20.00
CA SER A 410 5.16 -30.57 -20.31
C SER A 410 5.80 -30.59 -21.69
N SER A 411 5.29 -29.82 -22.65
CA SER A 411 5.77 -29.77 -24.02
C SER A 411 5.79 -28.36 -24.62
N VAL A 412 6.45 -28.18 -25.75
CA VAL A 412 6.51 -26.91 -26.48
C VAL A 412 5.19 -26.60 -27.18
N GLU A 413 4.42 -27.60 -27.56
CA GLU A 413 3.08 -27.47 -28.17
C GLU A 413 2.10 -26.92 -27.13
N GLU A 414 2.11 -27.45 -25.91
CA GLU A 414 1.30 -26.94 -24.80
C GLU A 414 1.63 -25.48 -24.54
N LEU A 415 2.93 -25.13 -24.51
CA LEU A 415 3.35 -23.74 -24.34
C LEU A 415 2.91 -22.88 -25.52
N ALA A 416 2.99 -23.35 -26.75
CA ALA A 416 2.55 -22.61 -27.93
C ALA A 416 1.07 -22.27 -27.88
N VAL A 417 0.21 -23.22 -27.50
CA VAL A 417 -1.23 -23.00 -27.29
C VAL A 417 -1.45 -21.96 -26.19
N ALA A 418 -0.74 -22.09 -25.08
CA ALA A 418 -0.85 -21.16 -23.95
C ALA A 418 -0.39 -19.73 -24.30
N ILE A 419 0.67 -19.57 -25.13
CA ILE A 419 1.11 -18.26 -25.61
C ILE A 419 0.05 -17.62 -26.50
N ARG A 420 -0.57 -18.36 -27.44
CA ARG A 420 -1.67 -17.85 -28.28
C ARG A 420 -2.85 -17.35 -27.44
N ALA A 421 -3.29 -18.16 -26.49
CA ALA A 421 -4.37 -17.79 -25.58
C ALA A 421 -3.98 -16.58 -24.67
N TYR A 422 -2.72 -16.49 -24.27
CA TYR A 422 -2.25 -15.37 -23.48
C TYR A 422 -2.21 -14.07 -24.29
N ILE A 423 -1.78 -14.09 -25.54
CA ILE A 423 -1.74 -12.89 -26.40
C ILE A 423 -3.18 -12.39 -26.65
N ASP A 424 -4.14 -13.28 -26.87
CA ASP A 424 -5.54 -12.90 -27.00
C ASP A 424 -6.07 -12.22 -25.71
N TYR A 425 -5.84 -12.85 -24.54
CA TYR A 425 -6.13 -12.26 -23.24
C TYR A 425 -5.41 -10.91 -23.02
N TYR A 426 -4.11 -10.82 -23.38
CA TYR A 426 -3.33 -9.60 -23.23
C TYR A 426 -3.90 -8.44 -24.05
N ASN A 427 -4.34 -8.70 -25.26
CA ASN A 427 -4.89 -7.67 -26.14
C ASN A 427 -6.32 -7.28 -25.74
N LYS A 428 -7.19 -8.22 -25.37
CA LYS A 428 -8.63 -7.99 -25.19
C LYS A 428 -9.03 -7.71 -23.74
N GLU A 429 -8.38 -8.33 -22.76
CA GLU A 429 -8.86 -8.32 -21.38
C GLU A 429 -7.86 -7.68 -20.40
N ARG A 430 -6.54 -7.78 -20.67
CA ARG A 430 -5.52 -7.34 -19.75
C ARG A 430 -5.44 -5.82 -19.67
N ILE A 431 -6.00 -5.24 -18.61
CA ILE A 431 -5.98 -3.78 -18.43
C ILE A 431 -4.57 -3.24 -18.16
N LYS A 432 -4.30 -2.06 -18.68
CA LYS A 432 -3.09 -1.27 -18.46
C LYS A 432 -3.45 0.07 -17.83
N LEU A 433 -2.84 0.38 -16.69
CA LEU A 433 -3.09 1.65 -16.00
C LEU A 433 -2.68 2.86 -16.86
N ALA A 434 -1.63 2.71 -17.67
CA ALA A 434 -1.18 3.75 -18.61
C ALA A 434 -2.18 4.02 -19.75
N LEU A 435 -3.12 3.11 -20.01
CA LEU A 435 -4.21 3.26 -20.98
C LEU A 435 -5.55 3.61 -20.30
N GLY A 436 -5.50 4.27 -19.16
CA GLY A 436 -6.69 4.63 -18.39
C GLY A 436 -7.45 3.42 -17.84
N GLY A 437 -6.76 2.30 -17.60
CA GLY A 437 -7.37 1.07 -17.09
C GLY A 437 -8.11 0.25 -18.12
N ARG A 438 -7.84 0.46 -19.41
CA ARG A 438 -8.39 -0.32 -20.53
C ARG A 438 -7.40 -1.36 -21.01
N SER A 439 -7.90 -2.39 -21.70
CA SER A 439 -7.04 -3.29 -22.48
C SER A 439 -6.52 -2.58 -23.75
N PRO A 440 -5.46 -3.10 -24.40
CA PRO A 440 -4.99 -2.55 -25.67
C PRO A 440 -6.09 -2.38 -26.72
N ALA A 441 -6.90 -3.41 -26.96
CA ALA A 441 -7.99 -3.38 -27.94
C ALA A 441 -9.09 -2.40 -27.55
N GLU A 442 -9.53 -2.38 -26.29
CA GLU A 442 -10.52 -1.43 -25.79
C GLU A 442 -10.05 0.02 -25.94
N TYR A 443 -8.78 0.29 -25.67
CA TYR A 443 -8.20 1.62 -25.84
C TYR A 443 -8.22 2.07 -27.30
N ARG A 444 -7.82 1.19 -28.25
CA ARG A 444 -7.88 1.47 -29.70
C ARG A 444 -9.30 1.79 -30.15
N LEU A 445 -10.28 0.99 -29.75
CA LEU A 445 -11.69 1.20 -30.08
C LEU A 445 -12.24 2.51 -29.49
N ALA A 446 -11.87 2.85 -28.27
CA ALA A 446 -12.34 4.08 -27.63
C ALA A 446 -11.82 5.34 -28.35
N ILE A 447 -10.54 5.34 -28.77
CA ILE A 447 -9.98 6.46 -29.53
C ILE A 447 -10.60 6.55 -30.94
N ALA A 448 -10.78 5.42 -31.63
CA ALA A 448 -11.42 5.40 -32.94
C ALA A 448 -12.86 5.97 -32.89
N LYS A 449 -13.63 5.66 -31.86
CA LYS A 449 -14.97 6.25 -31.66
C LYS A 449 -14.90 7.75 -31.38
N ALA A 450 -13.95 8.21 -30.56
CA ALA A 450 -13.80 9.63 -30.23
C ALA A 450 -13.41 10.48 -31.47
N VAL A 451 -12.60 9.94 -32.38
CA VAL A 451 -12.25 10.64 -33.64
C VAL A 451 -13.49 10.76 -34.54
N ASN A 452 -14.27 9.68 -34.70
CA ASN A 452 -15.48 9.71 -35.56
C ASN A 452 -16.57 10.65 -35.01
N THR A 453 -16.65 10.89 -33.72
CA THR A 453 -17.61 11.85 -33.12
C THR A 453 -17.14 13.31 -33.17
N CYS A 454 -15.90 13.59 -33.52
CA CYS A 454 -15.40 14.94 -33.73
C CYS A 454 -15.50 15.39 -35.20
N ASP A 455 -15.76 14.48 -36.11
CA ASP A 455 -15.93 14.74 -37.56
C ASP A 455 -17.43 14.91 -37.99
N GLU A 456 -18.37 14.73 -37.03
CA GLU A 456 -19.78 15.09 -37.15
C GLU A 456 -20.05 16.43 -36.42
#